data_0de6f791739b28f2e77ffb8f2cd122ce
#
_entry.id   0de6f791739b28f2e77ffb8f2cd122ce
#
_cell.length_a   1.000
_cell.length_b   1.000
_cell.length_c   1.000
_cell.angle_alpha   90.00
_cell.angle_beta   90.00
_cell.angle_gamma   90.00
#
_symmetry.space_group_name_H-M   'P 1'
#
loop_
_entity.id
_entity.type
_entity.pdbx_description
1 polymer ?
#
loop_
_entity_poly.entity_id
_entity_poly.type
_entity_poly.pdbx_seq_one_letter_code
_entity_poly.pdbx_strand_id
1 'polypeptide(L)'
;MPNLRLATLTAEIEANVRRALLEDIGSGDITAQLIPAERLAKATVISRDAAVIAGTAWVDSVFRQLDQRVAVHWQVADGERVKPNQPLFHLEGPARSLLTGERSALNFLQMLSGVATRAQHYADMVADTQVKLLDTRKTLPGLRLAQKYAVTCGGCHNHRIGLFDAFLIKENHIAACGGIAEAITAAHRIAPGKPVEVEVESLDELKQALDGGADIIMLDELSLDDMREAVRLTAGKAKLEASGGVTDATLRTIAETGVDYISIGTLTKDVKAVDLSMRLSV
;
A
#
# COMPACT_ATOMS: atom_id res chain seq x y z
N MET A 1 1.26 13.49 -4.98
CA MET A 1 0.67 13.28 -3.64
C MET A 1 1.76 12.82 -2.69
N PRO A 2 1.79 13.22 -1.41
CA PRO A 2 2.82 12.78 -0.47
C PRO A 2 2.58 11.34 -0.03
N ASN A 3 3.66 10.57 0.10
CA ASN A 3 3.62 9.21 0.64
C ASN A 3 3.22 9.20 2.12
N LEU A 4 2.49 8.16 2.52
CA LEU A 4 2.17 7.91 3.93
C LEU A 4 3.45 7.67 4.75
N ARG A 5 3.46 8.18 5.97
CA ARG A 5 4.54 7.99 6.93
C ARG A 5 4.02 7.25 8.16
N LEU A 6 4.79 6.31 8.68
CA LEU A 6 4.42 5.51 9.84
C LEU A 6 3.96 6.38 11.03
N ALA A 7 4.65 7.47 11.28
CA ALA A 7 4.34 8.39 12.39
C ALA A 7 2.91 8.98 12.34
N THR A 8 2.25 8.98 11.18
CA THR A 8 0.88 9.47 11.03
C THR A 8 -0.18 8.39 11.18
N LEU A 9 0.22 7.13 11.38
CA LEU A 9 -0.66 5.96 11.38
C LEU A 9 -0.96 5.39 12.77
N THR A 10 -0.47 5.98 13.85
CA THR A 10 -0.59 5.42 15.22
C THR A 10 -2.04 5.05 15.57
N ALA A 11 -2.98 5.96 15.39
CA ALA A 11 -4.39 5.71 15.71
C ALA A 11 -5.01 4.60 14.86
N GLU A 12 -4.64 4.54 13.58
CA GLU A 12 -5.10 3.49 12.64
C GLU A 12 -4.54 2.12 13.03
N ILE A 13 -3.24 2.05 13.34
CA ILE A 13 -2.58 0.83 13.81
C ILE A 13 -3.28 0.28 15.06
N GLU A 14 -3.53 1.14 16.04
CA GLU A 14 -4.21 0.75 17.28
C GLU A 14 -5.64 0.25 17.01
N ALA A 15 -6.37 0.89 16.12
CA ALA A 15 -7.72 0.49 15.75
C ALA A 15 -7.76 -0.84 14.98
N ASN A 16 -6.85 -1.03 14.02
CA ASN A 16 -6.72 -2.28 13.27
C ASN A 16 -6.42 -3.45 14.21
N VAL A 17 -5.42 -3.29 15.07
CA VAL A 17 -4.97 -4.31 16.00
C VAL A 17 -6.05 -4.66 17.03
N ARG A 18 -6.70 -3.65 17.63
CA ARG A 18 -7.81 -3.89 18.56
C ARG A 18 -8.91 -4.73 17.94
N ARG A 19 -9.27 -4.45 16.67
CA ARG A 19 -10.28 -5.23 15.96
C ARG A 19 -9.85 -6.66 15.73
N ALA A 20 -8.60 -6.89 15.30
CA ALA A 20 -8.06 -8.23 15.07
C ALA A 20 -7.98 -9.05 16.36
N LEU A 21 -7.55 -8.46 17.48
CA LEU A 21 -7.52 -9.12 18.77
C LEU A 21 -8.93 -9.47 19.28
N LEU A 22 -9.92 -8.59 19.08
CA LEU A 22 -11.31 -8.89 19.45
C LEU A 22 -11.89 -10.03 18.60
N GLU A 23 -11.54 -10.10 17.31
CA GLU A 23 -11.97 -11.15 16.39
C GLU A 23 -11.40 -12.52 16.78
N ASP A 24 -10.09 -12.59 17.10
CA ASP A 24 -9.38 -13.85 17.30
C ASP A 24 -9.52 -14.37 18.74
N ILE A 25 -9.50 -13.51 19.75
CA ILE A 25 -9.54 -13.90 21.15
C ILE A 25 -10.98 -14.09 21.65
N GLY A 26 -11.91 -13.25 21.23
CA GLY A 26 -13.31 -13.29 21.68
C GLY A 26 -13.43 -13.29 23.21
N SER A 27 -14.01 -14.36 23.78
CA SER A 27 -14.18 -14.55 25.21
C SER A 27 -12.92 -15.06 25.93
N GLY A 28 -11.85 -15.40 25.22
CA GLY A 28 -10.58 -15.85 25.77
C GLY A 28 -9.97 -17.02 25.01
N ASP A 29 -8.64 -17.11 25.05
CA ASP A 29 -7.86 -18.23 24.48
C ASP A 29 -7.92 -19.44 25.40
N ILE A 30 -8.76 -20.42 25.04
CA ILE A 30 -8.93 -21.64 25.84
C ILE A 30 -7.71 -22.56 25.78
N THR A 31 -6.97 -22.56 24.66
CA THR A 31 -5.78 -23.40 24.50
C THR A 31 -4.60 -22.88 25.32
N ALA A 32 -4.41 -21.58 25.38
CA ALA A 32 -3.36 -20.98 26.20
C ALA A 32 -3.51 -21.32 27.70
N GLN A 33 -4.73 -21.59 28.17
CA GLN A 33 -4.99 -21.98 29.56
C GLN A 33 -4.32 -23.32 29.98
N LEU A 34 -3.94 -24.16 29.01
CA LEU A 34 -3.16 -25.39 29.29
C LEU A 34 -1.76 -25.08 29.83
N ILE A 35 -1.26 -23.88 29.60
CA ILE A 35 0.07 -23.44 30.04
C ILE A 35 -0.06 -22.78 31.45
N PRO A 36 0.83 -23.05 32.44
CA PRO A 36 0.83 -22.32 33.67
C PRO A 36 0.95 -20.81 33.47
N ALA A 37 0.18 -20.01 34.22
CA ALA A 37 0.09 -18.55 34.02
C ALA A 37 1.45 -17.84 34.13
N GLU A 38 2.30 -18.32 35.05
CA GLU A 38 3.61 -17.73 35.33
C GLU A 38 4.74 -18.26 34.41
N ARG A 39 4.42 -19.13 33.48
CA ARG A 39 5.42 -19.67 32.54
C ARG A 39 5.91 -18.58 31.62
N LEU A 40 7.19 -18.27 31.67
CA LEU A 40 7.88 -17.42 30.69
C LEU A 40 8.42 -18.26 29.57
N ALA A 41 8.52 -17.64 28.40
CA ALA A 41 9.05 -18.26 27.19
C ALA A 41 9.74 -17.22 26.30
N LYS A 42 10.52 -17.74 25.35
CA LYS A 42 11.07 -16.98 24.23
C LYS A 42 10.52 -17.54 22.94
N ALA A 43 10.36 -16.69 21.95
CA ALA A 43 10.01 -17.15 20.59
C ALA A 43 10.85 -16.43 19.56
N THR A 44 11.06 -17.09 18.42
CA THR A 44 11.72 -16.53 17.25
C THR A 44 10.79 -16.62 16.06
N VAL A 45 10.61 -15.51 15.37
CA VAL A 45 9.88 -15.46 14.09
C VAL A 45 10.87 -15.34 12.94
N ILE A 46 10.69 -16.19 11.94
CA ILE A 46 11.49 -16.22 10.71
C ILE A 46 10.62 -16.05 9.49
N SER A 47 11.18 -15.51 8.41
CA SER A 47 10.58 -15.60 7.08
C SER A 47 11.02 -16.91 6.40
N ARG A 48 10.09 -17.64 5.78
CA ARG A 48 10.42 -18.80 4.93
C ARG A 48 10.64 -18.41 3.47
N ASP A 49 10.19 -17.21 3.10
CA ASP A 49 10.32 -16.64 1.76
C ASP A 49 11.39 -15.53 1.74
N ALA A 50 11.93 -15.25 0.56
CA ALA A 50 12.57 -13.96 0.30
C ALA A 50 11.47 -12.90 0.20
N ALA A 51 11.60 -11.81 0.94
CA ALA A 51 10.54 -10.80 1.05
C ALA A 51 11.09 -9.41 1.37
N VAL A 52 10.23 -8.40 1.27
CA VAL A 52 10.42 -7.08 1.87
C VAL A 52 9.49 -6.97 3.07
N ILE A 53 10.05 -6.60 4.22
CA ILE A 53 9.29 -6.54 5.47
C ILE A 53 8.49 -5.23 5.52
N ALA A 54 7.24 -5.33 5.97
CA ALA A 54 6.39 -4.20 6.32
C ALA A 54 5.36 -4.59 7.38
N GLY A 55 5.14 -3.69 8.35
CA GLY A 55 4.14 -3.90 9.40
C GLY A 55 4.70 -4.16 10.79
N THR A 56 5.96 -3.83 11.05
CA THR A 56 6.59 -3.99 12.37
C THR A 56 5.78 -3.31 13.47
N ALA A 57 5.29 -2.11 13.24
CA ALA A 57 4.49 -1.37 14.22
C ALA A 57 3.12 -2.03 14.55
N TRP A 58 2.54 -2.82 13.63
CA TRP A 58 1.34 -3.62 13.93
C TRP A 58 1.66 -4.76 14.88
N VAL A 59 2.78 -5.47 14.67
CA VAL A 59 3.26 -6.53 15.58
C VAL A 59 3.50 -5.96 16.98
N ASP A 60 4.23 -4.85 17.07
CA ASP A 60 4.49 -4.17 18.36
C ASP A 60 3.17 -3.79 19.06
N SER A 61 2.21 -3.29 18.30
CA SER A 61 0.89 -2.92 18.82
C SER A 61 0.09 -4.14 19.29
N VAL A 62 0.18 -5.30 18.60
CA VAL A 62 -0.47 -6.55 19.03
C VAL A 62 0.00 -6.93 20.43
N PHE A 63 1.30 -7.06 20.64
CA PHE A 63 1.82 -7.48 21.95
C PHE A 63 1.63 -6.42 23.03
N ARG A 64 1.82 -5.15 22.71
CA ARG A 64 1.54 -4.05 23.66
C ARG A 64 0.09 -4.00 24.11
N GLN A 65 -0.89 -4.22 23.22
CA GLN A 65 -2.32 -4.22 23.56
C GLN A 65 -2.73 -5.49 24.32
N LEU A 66 -2.08 -6.61 24.03
CA LEU A 66 -2.38 -7.89 24.65
C LEU A 66 -1.76 -8.02 26.03
N ASP A 67 -0.44 -7.75 26.16
CA ASP A 67 0.29 -7.89 27.43
C ASP A 67 1.59 -7.08 27.39
N GLN A 68 1.67 -6.01 28.18
CA GLN A 68 2.84 -5.12 28.22
C GLN A 68 4.13 -5.77 28.75
N ARG A 69 4.05 -6.99 29.32
CA ARG A 69 5.22 -7.77 29.75
C ARG A 69 5.94 -8.46 28.58
N VAL A 70 5.35 -8.47 27.39
CA VAL A 70 6.00 -9.03 26.21
C VAL A 70 6.97 -8.01 25.62
N ALA A 71 8.23 -8.40 25.49
CA ALA A 71 9.24 -7.64 24.79
C ALA A 71 9.40 -8.15 23.35
N VAL A 72 9.44 -7.23 22.39
CA VAL A 72 9.67 -7.52 20.97
C VAL A 72 11.04 -6.97 20.57
N HIS A 73 11.92 -7.84 20.09
CA HIS A 73 13.30 -7.50 19.70
C HIS A 73 13.49 -7.70 18.20
N TRP A 74 13.34 -6.64 17.44
CA TRP A 74 13.48 -6.64 16.00
C TRP A 74 14.93 -6.80 15.54
N GLN A 75 15.15 -7.57 14.46
CA GLN A 75 16.42 -7.71 13.74
C GLN A 75 16.37 -7.10 12.34
N VAL A 76 15.20 -6.65 11.92
CA VAL A 76 14.93 -6.05 10.61
C VAL A 76 14.02 -4.84 10.78
N ALA A 77 14.01 -3.96 9.80
CA ALA A 77 13.12 -2.81 9.73
C ALA A 77 12.15 -2.91 8.55
N ASP A 78 11.08 -2.10 8.57
CA ASP A 78 10.19 -1.94 7.43
C ASP A 78 10.97 -1.41 6.21
N GLY A 79 10.73 -2.02 5.04
CA GLY A 79 11.46 -1.76 3.79
C GLY A 79 12.71 -2.61 3.60
N GLU A 80 13.15 -3.37 4.60
CA GLU A 80 14.33 -4.23 4.49
C GLU A 80 14.03 -5.52 3.72
N ARG A 81 14.95 -5.93 2.83
CA ARG A 81 14.87 -7.21 2.11
C ARG A 81 15.46 -8.33 2.96
N VAL A 82 14.72 -9.41 3.09
CA VAL A 82 15.12 -10.59 3.85
C VAL A 82 15.24 -11.83 2.97
N LYS A 83 16.04 -12.77 3.42
CA LYS A 83 16.26 -14.08 2.78
C LYS A 83 15.43 -15.16 3.45
N PRO A 84 15.18 -16.30 2.76
CA PRO A 84 14.55 -17.46 3.38
C PRO A 84 15.30 -17.92 4.64
N ASN A 85 14.53 -18.24 5.69
CA ASN A 85 14.98 -18.66 7.03
C ASN A 85 15.71 -17.56 7.83
N GLN A 86 15.61 -16.31 7.42
CA GLN A 86 16.17 -15.19 8.19
C GLN A 86 15.29 -14.88 9.40
N PRO A 87 15.88 -14.75 10.61
CA PRO A 87 15.17 -14.25 11.76
C PRO A 87 14.73 -12.80 11.57
N LEU A 88 13.48 -12.50 11.93
CA LEU A 88 12.88 -11.17 11.83
C LEU A 88 12.86 -10.48 13.19
N PHE A 89 12.44 -11.19 14.21
CA PHE A 89 12.38 -10.69 15.57
C PHE A 89 12.33 -11.83 16.58
N HIS A 90 12.64 -11.50 17.84
CA HIS A 90 12.47 -12.36 19.00
C HIS A 90 11.43 -11.78 19.93
N LEU A 91 10.73 -12.66 20.62
CA LEU A 91 9.78 -12.33 21.69
C LEU A 91 10.25 -12.91 23.00
N GLU A 92 10.07 -12.17 24.08
CA GLU A 92 10.27 -12.65 25.45
C GLU A 92 9.09 -12.23 26.33
N GLY A 93 8.54 -13.14 27.14
CA GLY A 93 7.44 -12.82 28.03
C GLY A 93 6.60 -14.02 28.46
N PRO A 94 5.38 -13.80 28.99
CA PRO A 94 4.48 -14.87 29.38
C PRO A 94 4.12 -15.75 28.16
N ALA A 95 4.35 -17.06 28.28
CA ALA A 95 4.14 -18.01 27.19
C ALA A 95 2.72 -17.97 26.62
N ARG A 96 1.70 -17.77 27.49
CA ARG A 96 0.31 -17.59 27.07
C ARG A 96 0.17 -16.41 26.10
N SER A 97 0.72 -15.25 26.47
CA SER A 97 0.61 -14.02 25.71
C SER A 97 1.34 -14.10 24.38
N LEU A 98 2.51 -14.79 24.33
CA LEU A 98 3.23 -15.03 23.07
C LEU A 98 2.37 -15.84 22.09
N LEU A 99 1.75 -16.93 22.55
CA LEU A 99 0.93 -17.80 21.71
C LEU A 99 -0.40 -17.16 21.32
N THR A 100 -1.07 -16.47 22.24
CA THR A 100 -2.33 -15.78 21.95
C THR A 100 -2.16 -14.66 20.94
N GLY A 101 -1.03 -13.92 20.98
CA GLY A 101 -0.76 -12.83 20.04
C GLY A 101 -0.20 -13.27 18.68
N GLU A 102 0.33 -14.50 18.58
CA GLU A 102 1.03 -14.99 17.39
C GLU A 102 0.25 -14.77 16.11
N ARG A 103 -0.98 -15.30 16.04
CA ARG A 103 -1.76 -15.31 14.80
C ARG A 103 -2.08 -13.91 14.31
N SER A 104 -2.57 -13.05 15.19
CA SER A 104 -2.85 -11.65 14.85
C SER A 104 -1.59 -10.89 14.42
N ALA A 105 -0.47 -11.06 15.10
CA ALA A 105 0.80 -10.44 14.75
C ALA A 105 1.30 -10.91 13.37
N LEU A 106 1.33 -12.22 13.14
CA LEU A 106 1.79 -12.78 11.86
C LEU A 106 0.84 -12.43 10.71
N ASN A 107 -0.47 -12.36 10.94
CA ASN A 107 -1.43 -11.97 9.90
C ASN A 107 -1.15 -10.56 9.36
N PHE A 108 -0.90 -9.57 10.21
CA PHE A 108 -0.50 -8.24 9.76
C PHE A 108 0.84 -8.28 9.03
N LEU A 109 1.86 -8.86 9.63
CA LEU A 109 3.21 -8.86 9.07
C LEU A 109 3.28 -9.58 7.71
N GLN A 110 2.66 -10.77 7.59
CA GLN A 110 2.68 -11.55 6.34
C GLN A 110 1.96 -10.85 5.20
N MET A 111 0.81 -10.21 5.49
CA MET A 111 0.01 -9.53 4.47
C MET A 111 0.66 -8.21 4.03
N LEU A 112 1.15 -7.40 4.96
CA LEU A 112 1.80 -6.14 4.64
C LEU A 112 3.16 -6.36 3.96
N SER A 113 3.93 -7.35 4.41
CA SER A 113 5.17 -7.74 3.74
C SER A 113 4.91 -8.30 2.33
N GLY A 114 3.79 -8.99 2.12
CA GLY A 114 3.36 -9.42 0.78
C GLY A 114 3.12 -8.25 -0.16
N VAL A 115 2.44 -7.19 0.31
CA VAL A 115 2.24 -5.95 -0.45
C VAL A 115 3.58 -5.26 -0.74
N ALA A 116 4.45 -5.11 0.26
CA ALA A 116 5.76 -4.49 0.10
C ALA A 116 6.65 -5.26 -0.87
N THR A 117 6.64 -6.61 -0.80
CA THR A 117 7.39 -7.47 -1.71
C THR A 117 6.92 -7.32 -3.15
N ARG A 118 5.60 -7.26 -3.38
CA ARG A 118 5.03 -7.01 -4.71
C ARG A 118 5.38 -5.62 -5.23
N ALA A 119 5.30 -4.61 -4.38
CA ALA A 119 5.69 -3.24 -4.72
C ALA A 119 7.17 -3.16 -5.12
N GLN A 120 8.05 -3.79 -4.34
CA GLN A 120 9.48 -3.83 -4.64
C GLN A 120 9.78 -4.54 -5.97
N HIS A 121 9.08 -5.64 -6.26
CA HIS A 121 9.22 -6.33 -7.54
C HIS A 121 8.95 -5.39 -8.72
N TYR A 122 7.86 -4.64 -8.68
CA TYR A 122 7.56 -3.66 -9.73
C TYR A 122 8.52 -2.47 -9.74
N ALA A 123 8.92 -1.96 -8.57
CA ALA A 123 9.89 -0.87 -8.49
C ALA A 123 11.24 -1.26 -9.11
N ASP A 124 11.70 -2.49 -8.89
CA ASP A 124 12.95 -3.02 -9.47
C ASP A 124 12.87 -3.08 -11.02
N MET A 125 11.70 -3.39 -11.60
CA MET A 125 11.52 -3.48 -13.05
C MET A 125 11.68 -2.14 -13.77
N VAL A 126 11.51 -1.02 -13.09
CA VAL A 126 11.57 0.33 -13.66
C VAL A 126 12.62 1.23 -12.99
N ALA A 127 13.53 0.64 -12.22
CA ALA A 127 14.49 1.37 -11.38
C ALA A 127 15.43 2.33 -12.15
N ASP A 128 15.65 2.08 -13.43
CA ASP A 128 16.46 2.90 -14.35
C ASP A 128 15.64 3.93 -15.14
N THR A 129 14.36 4.08 -14.85
CA THR A 129 13.44 5.07 -15.44
C THR A 129 13.11 6.19 -14.45
N GLN A 130 12.43 7.24 -14.94
CA GLN A 130 11.95 8.34 -14.09
C GLN A 130 10.51 8.14 -13.61
N VAL A 131 9.82 7.09 -14.07
CA VAL A 131 8.42 6.85 -13.77
C VAL A 131 8.23 6.50 -12.28
N LYS A 132 7.14 6.97 -11.70
CA LYS A 132 6.73 6.59 -10.35
C LYS A 132 5.53 5.65 -10.41
N LEU A 133 5.65 4.50 -9.76
CA LEU A 133 4.57 3.55 -9.66
C LEU A 133 3.64 3.92 -8.50
N LEU A 134 2.34 3.98 -8.77
CA LEU A 134 1.33 4.38 -7.81
C LEU A 134 0.42 3.19 -7.43
N ASP A 135 0.03 3.14 -6.17
CA ASP A 135 -1.08 2.30 -5.73
C ASP A 135 -2.43 2.88 -6.19
N THR A 136 -3.52 2.23 -5.78
CA THR A 136 -4.88 2.69 -6.06
C THR A 136 -5.77 2.59 -4.81
N ARG A 137 -7.07 2.87 -4.96
CA ARG A 137 -8.08 2.63 -3.92
C ARG A 137 -8.65 1.20 -3.93
N LYS A 138 -8.13 0.30 -4.77
CA LYS A 138 -8.49 -1.13 -4.80
C LYS A 138 -7.76 -1.85 -3.67
N THR A 139 -8.22 -1.67 -2.43
CA THR A 139 -7.59 -2.15 -1.20
C THR A 139 -8.55 -3.05 -0.42
N LEU A 140 -8.00 -3.86 0.49
CA LEU A 140 -8.81 -4.58 1.47
C LEU A 140 -9.59 -3.59 2.35
N PRO A 141 -10.91 -3.80 2.53
CA PRO A 141 -11.70 -2.94 3.40
C PRO A 141 -11.11 -2.86 4.82
N GLY A 142 -11.02 -1.64 5.36
CA GLY A 142 -10.47 -1.40 6.71
C GLY A 142 -8.94 -1.44 6.82
N LEU A 143 -8.20 -1.82 5.76
CA LEU A 143 -6.72 -1.90 5.78
C LEU A 143 -6.04 -0.99 4.75
N ARG A 144 -6.76 -0.02 4.18
CA ARG A 144 -6.21 0.84 3.12
C ARG A 144 -4.95 1.57 3.52
N LEU A 145 -4.94 2.19 4.68
CA LEU A 145 -3.77 2.96 5.13
C LEU A 145 -2.58 2.03 5.39
N ALA A 146 -2.81 0.84 5.96
CA ALA A 146 -1.79 -0.17 6.17
C ALA A 146 -1.19 -0.67 4.85
N GLN A 147 -2.03 -1.02 3.87
CA GLN A 147 -1.55 -1.48 2.55
C GLN A 147 -0.83 -0.38 1.78
N LYS A 148 -1.34 0.85 1.80
CA LYS A 148 -0.68 1.99 1.16
C LYS A 148 0.68 2.33 1.81
N TYR A 149 0.79 2.19 3.12
CA TYR A 149 2.08 2.28 3.80
C TYR A 149 3.04 1.17 3.34
N ALA A 150 2.58 -0.07 3.27
CA ALA A 150 3.38 -1.20 2.80
C ALA A 150 3.87 -1.01 1.35
N VAL A 151 3.06 -0.40 0.49
CA VAL A 151 3.47 0.00 -0.87
C VAL A 151 4.71 0.91 -0.84
N THR A 152 4.77 1.86 0.10
CA THR A 152 5.94 2.75 0.23
C THR A 152 7.17 2.02 0.76
N CYS A 153 6.99 1.03 1.63
CA CYS A 153 8.08 0.15 2.08
C CYS A 153 8.71 -0.63 0.92
N GLY A 154 7.92 -0.97 -0.10
CA GLY A 154 8.39 -1.63 -1.32
C GLY A 154 8.90 -0.69 -2.42
N GLY A 155 9.09 0.62 -2.13
CA GLY A 155 9.68 1.57 -3.09
C GLY A 155 8.71 2.17 -4.11
N CYS A 156 7.42 1.86 -4.04
CA CYS A 156 6.37 2.52 -4.83
C CYS A 156 5.77 3.72 -4.09
N HIS A 157 4.80 4.41 -4.69
CA HIS A 157 4.24 5.65 -4.18
C HIS A 157 2.72 5.54 -3.99
N ASN A 158 2.16 6.45 -3.21
CA ASN A 158 0.73 6.50 -3.00
C ASN A 158 0.03 7.40 -4.01
N HIS A 159 -1.03 6.89 -4.64
CA HIS A 159 -2.10 7.69 -5.22
C HIS A 159 -3.00 8.24 -4.11
N ARG A 160 -4.02 9.05 -4.43
CA ARG A 160 -4.96 9.60 -3.43
C ARG A 160 -5.42 8.53 -2.43
N ILE A 161 -5.55 8.95 -1.17
CA ILE A 161 -5.90 8.07 -0.05
C ILE A 161 -7.39 7.75 -0.05
N GLY A 162 -8.21 8.76 -0.34
CA GLY A 162 -9.66 8.63 -0.28
C GLY A 162 -10.38 9.47 -1.33
N LEU A 163 -11.60 9.89 -0.99
CA LEU A 163 -12.40 10.79 -1.82
C LEU A 163 -12.23 12.26 -1.42
N PHE A 164 -11.38 12.53 -0.43
CA PHE A 164 -11.26 13.81 0.26
C PHE A 164 -9.94 14.56 -0.01
N ASP A 165 -8.94 13.90 -0.57
CA ASP A 165 -7.58 14.45 -0.67
C ASP A 165 -7.19 14.90 -2.09
N ALA A 166 -7.83 14.37 -3.14
CA ALA A 166 -7.67 14.81 -4.53
C ALA A 166 -8.91 14.49 -5.36
N PHE A 167 -9.15 15.29 -6.40
CA PHE A 167 -10.15 14.96 -7.41
C PHE A 167 -9.59 13.88 -8.35
N LEU A 168 -10.46 12.98 -8.78
CA LEU A 168 -10.30 12.12 -9.96
C LEU A 168 -11.62 12.18 -10.71
N ILE A 169 -11.61 12.96 -11.76
CA ILE A 169 -12.77 13.22 -12.63
C ILE A 169 -12.78 12.12 -13.69
N LYS A 170 -13.88 11.42 -13.81
CA LYS A 170 -14.11 10.30 -14.72
C LYS A 170 -15.25 10.61 -15.68
N GLU A 171 -15.43 9.76 -16.69
CA GLU A 171 -16.45 9.90 -17.74
C GLU A 171 -17.83 10.31 -17.19
N ASN A 172 -18.30 9.70 -16.12
CA ASN A 172 -19.59 10.02 -15.52
C ASN A 172 -19.64 11.41 -14.87
N HIS A 173 -18.52 11.86 -14.30
CA HIS A 173 -18.42 13.22 -13.75
C HIS A 173 -18.39 14.26 -14.89
N ILE A 174 -17.65 13.97 -15.96
CA ILE A 174 -17.55 14.83 -17.15
C ILE A 174 -18.94 15.01 -17.77
N ALA A 175 -19.66 13.91 -18.00
CA ALA A 175 -21.01 13.93 -18.56
C ALA A 175 -21.99 14.72 -17.67
N ALA A 176 -21.95 14.52 -16.36
CA ALA A 176 -22.81 15.20 -15.41
C ALA A 176 -22.51 16.70 -15.27
N CYS A 177 -21.25 17.11 -15.46
CA CYS A 177 -20.82 18.52 -15.39
C CYS A 177 -21.02 19.28 -16.70
N GLY A 178 -21.26 18.60 -17.83
CA GLY A 178 -21.42 19.20 -19.15
C GLY A 178 -20.16 19.30 -19.99
N GLY A 179 -19.01 18.79 -19.49
CA GLY A 179 -17.73 18.75 -20.18
C GLY A 179 -16.52 18.71 -19.26
N ILE A 180 -15.34 18.48 -19.85
CA ILE A 180 -14.06 18.40 -19.11
C ILE A 180 -13.70 19.75 -18.50
N ALA A 181 -13.81 20.82 -19.27
CA ALA A 181 -13.47 22.19 -18.80
C ALA A 181 -14.38 22.63 -17.65
N GLU A 182 -15.67 22.35 -17.73
CA GLU A 182 -16.67 22.63 -16.71
C GLU A 182 -16.37 21.85 -15.42
N ALA A 183 -16.02 20.57 -15.55
CA ALA A 183 -15.69 19.70 -14.43
C ALA A 183 -14.40 20.17 -13.70
N ILE A 184 -13.35 20.53 -14.41
CA ILE A 184 -12.10 21.08 -13.85
C ILE A 184 -12.36 22.42 -13.14
N THR A 185 -13.10 23.33 -13.81
CA THR A 185 -13.47 24.64 -13.22
C THR A 185 -14.26 24.45 -11.92
N ALA A 186 -15.21 23.50 -11.92
CA ALA A 186 -15.99 23.19 -10.71
C ALA A 186 -15.11 22.62 -9.60
N ALA A 187 -14.15 21.73 -9.92
CA ALA A 187 -13.24 21.14 -8.95
C ALA A 187 -12.37 22.21 -8.26
N HIS A 188 -11.75 23.10 -9.01
CA HIS A 188 -10.96 24.21 -8.46
C HIS A 188 -11.77 25.15 -7.56
N ARG A 189 -13.05 25.37 -7.90
CA ARG A 189 -13.98 26.19 -7.08
C ARG A 189 -14.40 25.48 -5.79
N ILE A 190 -14.66 24.17 -5.84
CA ILE A 190 -15.14 23.37 -4.69
C ILE A 190 -14.05 23.22 -3.63
N ALA A 191 -12.82 22.90 -4.05
CA ALA A 191 -11.70 22.71 -3.12
C ALA A 191 -10.41 23.29 -3.69
N PRO A 192 -10.21 24.62 -3.58
CA PRO A 192 -9.00 25.28 -4.05
C PRO A 192 -7.73 24.67 -3.46
N GLY A 193 -6.74 24.39 -4.31
CA GLY A 193 -5.46 23.81 -3.92
C GLY A 193 -5.44 22.28 -3.75
N LYS A 194 -6.57 21.59 -3.94
CA LYS A 194 -6.56 20.14 -4.09
C LYS A 194 -6.17 19.76 -5.52
N PRO A 195 -5.31 18.75 -5.71
CA PRO A 195 -4.97 18.27 -7.05
C PRO A 195 -6.22 17.85 -7.83
N VAL A 196 -6.27 18.24 -9.10
CA VAL A 196 -7.32 17.87 -10.04
C VAL A 196 -6.74 16.92 -11.07
N GLU A 197 -7.17 15.69 -11.01
CA GLU A 197 -6.85 14.65 -11.98
C GLU A 197 -8.07 14.35 -12.84
N VAL A 198 -7.85 14.19 -14.15
CA VAL A 198 -8.89 13.86 -15.16
C VAL A 198 -8.49 12.59 -15.88
N GLU A 199 -9.38 11.62 -15.91
CA GLU A 199 -9.27 10.39 -16.71
C GLU A 199 -9.75 10.69 -18.14
N VAL A 200 -8.93 10.34 -19.12
CA VAL A 200 -9.20 10.58 -20.54
C VAL A 200 -8.98 9.30 -21.36
N GLU A 201 -9.81 9.09 -22.37
CA GLU A 201 -9.80 7.92 -23.25
C GLU A 201 -9.31 8.25 -24.68
N SER A 202 -8.95 9.51 -24.95
CA SER A 202 -8.48 9.96 -26.26
C SER A 202 -7.52 11.15 -26.18
N LEU A 203 -6.74 11.35 -27.27
CA LEU A 203 -5.87 12.53 -27.39
C LEU A 203 -6.65 13.85 -27.50
N ASP A 204 -7.90 13.82 -27.96
CA ASP A 204 -8.74 15.02 -28.01
C ASP A 204 -9.25 15.40 -26.62
N GLU A 205 -9.59 14.46 -25.77
CA GLU A 205 -9.88 14.70 -24.36
C GLU A 205 -8.65 15.16 -23.58
N LEU A 206 -7.46 14.61 -23.88
CA LEU A 206 -6.18 15.10 -23.35
C LEU A 206 -6.01 16.59 -23.60
N LYS A 207 -6.25 17.07 -24.83
CA LYS A 207 -6.13 18.49 -25.17
C LYS A 207 -7.12 19.34 -24.36
N GLN A 208 -8.38 18.89 -24.25
CA GLN A 208 -9.39 19.57 -23.43
C GLN A 208 -8.98 19.62 -21.94
N ALA A 209 -8.43 18.55 -21.39
CA ALA A 209 -7.96 18.53 -20.00
C ALA A 209 -6.75 19.45 -19.79
N LEU A 210 -5.81 19.53 -20.76
CA LEU A 210 -4.70 20.47 -20.74
C LEU A 210 -5.17 21.93 -20.80
N ASP A 211 -6.10 22.23 -21.70
CA ASP A 211 -6.66 23.59 -21.84
C ASP A 211 -7.48 24.00 -20.62
N GLY A 212 -8.14 23.04 -19.98
CA GLY A 212 -8.88 23.23 -18.73
C GLY A 212 -7.99 23.42 -17.49
N GLY A 213 -6.69 23.13 -17.58
CA GLY A 213 -5.75 23.28 -16.49
C GLY A 213 -5.77 22.14 -15.46
N ALA A 214 -5.94 20.89 -15.91
CA ALA A 214 -5.76 19.71 -15.06
C ALA A 214 -4.32 19.62 -14.54
N ASP A 215 -4.13 19.24 -13.26
CA ASP A 215 -2.81 19.02 -12.66
C ASP A 215 -2.21 17.68 -13.10
N ILE A 216 -3.06 16.66 -13.22
CA ILE A 216 -2.70 15.31 -13.63
C ILE A 216 -3.73 14.85 -14.66
N ILE A 217 -3.27 14.14 -15.70
CA ILE A 217 -4.16 13.54 -16.70
C ILE A 217 -3.86 12.04 -16.75
N MET A 218 -4.89 11.24 -16.44
CA MET A 218 -4.81 9.79 -16.48
C MET A 218 -5.21 9.31 -17.87
N LEU A 219 -4.30 8.61 -18.53
CA LEU A 219 -4.47 7.99 -19.83
C LEU A 219 -5.05 6.58 -19.61
N ASP A 220 -6.36 6.41 -19.80
CA ASP A 220 -7.02 5.13 -19.52
C ASP A 220 -7.03 4.27 -20.79
N GLU A 221 -6.32 3.13 -20.70
CA GLU A 221 -6.19 2.12 -21.75
C GLU A 221 -5.73 2.63 -23.15
N LEU A 222 -5.01 3.77 -23.20
CA LEU A 222 -4.44 4.28 -24.46
C LEU A 222 -3.34 3.33 -25.00
N SER A 223 -3.17 3.33 -26.32
CA SER A 223 -2.07 2.61 -26.96
C SER A 223 -0.70 3.21 -26.57
N LEU A 224 0.37 2.43 -26.67
CA LEU A 224 1.73 2.93 -26.41
C LEU A 224 2.11 4.11 -27.31
N ASP A 225 1.64 4.13 -28.54
CA ASP A 225 1.90 5.23 -29.49
C ASP A 225 1.11 6.48 -29.11
N ASP A 226 -0.14 6.34 -28.68
CA ASP A 226 -0.92 7.47 -28.15
C ASP A 226 -0.34 7.99 -26.83
N MET A 227 0.18 7.12 -25.96
CA MET A 227 0.89 7.55 -24.74
C MET A 227 2.13 8.40 -25.07
N ARG A 228 2.95 8.00 -26.07
CA ARG A 228 4.10 8.78 -26.52
C ARG A 228 3.67 10.13 -27.11
N GLU A 229 2.60 10.13 -27.90
CA GLU A 229 2.04 11.36 -28.44
C GLU A 229 1.45 12.25 -27.33
N ALA A 230 0.79 11.67 -26.32
CA ALA A 230 0.31 12.39 -25.15
C ALA A 230 1.46 13.09 -24.39
N VAL A 231 2.59 12.40 -24.19
CA VAL A 231 3.80 12.98 -23.58
C VAL A 231 4.29 14.18 -24.39
N ARG A 232 4.35 14.04 -25.73
CA ARG A 232 4.78 15.10 -26.65
C ARG A 232 3.84 16.33 -26.59
N LEU A 233 2.53 16.09 -26.62
CA LEU A 233 1.51 17.15 -26.58
C LEU A 233 1.47 17.88 -25.25
N THR A 234 1.61 17.13 -24.16
CA THR A 234 1.58 17.70 -22.79
C THR A 234 2.77 18.61 -22.54
N ALA A 235 3.96 18.27 -23.06
CA ALA A 235 5.17 19.10 -22.96
C ALA A 235 5.44 19.65 -21.53
N GLY A 236 5.15 18.85 -20.50
CA GLY A 236 5.36 19.20 -19.08
C GLY A 236 4.33 20.16 -18.46
N LYS A 237 3.24 20.53 -19.15
CA LYS A 237 2.18 21.40 -18.62
C LYS A 237 1.34 20.74 -17.52
N ALA A 238 1.20 19.42 -17.57
CA ALA A 238 0.55 18.59 -16.57
C ALA A 238 1.38 17.33 -16.33
N LYS A 239 1.07 16.55 -15.29
CA LYS A 239 1.62 15.22 -15.11
C LYS A 239 0.76 14.19 -15.84
N LEU A 240 1.39 13.17 -16.42
CA LEU A 240 0.69 12.07 -17.09
C LEU A 240 0.76 10.79 -16.28
N GLU A 241 -0.39 10.16 -16.08
CA GLU A 241 -0.53 8.86 -15.46
C GLU A 241 -1.05 7.85 -16.47
N ALA A 242 -0.36 6.71 -16.65
CA ALA A 242 -0.91 5.58 -17.39
C ALA A 242 -1.68 4.65 -16.45
N SER A 243 -2.88 4.23 -16.88
CA SER A 243 -3.77 3.32 -16.15
C SER A 243 -4.36 2.27 -17.09
N GLY A 244 -4.75 1.12 -16.51
CA GLY A 244 -5.33 0.01 -17.27
C GLY A 244 -4.30 -1.02 -17.74
N GLY A 245 -4.64 -2.31 -17.65
CA GLY A 245 -3.89 -3.42 -18.25
C GLY A 245 -2.43 -3.63 -17.85
N VAL A 246 -1.97 -3.01 -16.74
CA VAL A 246 -0.58 -3.10 -16.30
C VAL A 246 -0.27 -4.47 -15.72
N THR A 247 0.71 -5.14 -16.31
CA THR A 247 1.23 -6.46 -15.93
C THR A 247 2.76 -6.45 -15.89
N ASP A 248 3.37 -7.52 -15.39
CA ASP A 248 4.82 -7.72 -15.44
C ASP A 248 5.36 -7.61 -16.90
N ALA A 249 4.59 -8.07 -17.89
CA ALA A 249 4.99 -8.03 -19.29
C ALA A 249 4.87 -6.63 -19.95
N THR A 250 3.93 -5.80 -19.49
CA THR A 250 3.63 -4.50 -20.10
C THR A 250 4.25 -3.31 -19.37
N LEU A 251 4.58 -3.45 -18.09
CA LEU A 251 5.05 -2.36 -17.24
C LEU A 251 6.25 -1.61 -17.84
N ARG A 252 7.26 -2.34 -18.28
CA ARG A 252 8.49 -1.75 -18.83
C ARG A 252 8.23 -0.90 -20.07
N THR A 253 7.44 -1.42 -21.01
CA THR A 253 7.12 -0.71 -22.26
C THR A 253 6.26 0.52 -22.01
N ILE A 254 5.37 0.49 -21.01
CA ILE A 254 4.60 1.66 -20.57
C ILE A 254 5.55 2.71 -19.96
N ALA A 255 6.45 2.31 -19.07
CA ALA A 255 7.41 3.23 -18.45
C ALA A 255 8.30 3.94 -19.49
N GLU A 256 8.66 3.26 -20.58
CA GLU A 256 9.46 3.80 -21.68
C GLU A 256 8.70 4.77 -22.60
N THR A 257 7.38 4.94 -22.43
CA THR A 257 6.63 5.98 -23.18
C THR A 257 6.94 7.40 -22.68
N GLY A 258 7.46 7.53 -21.46
CA GLY A 258 7.81 8.80 -20.85
C GLY A 258 6.71 9.41 -19.97
N VAL A 259 5.66 8.66 -19.62
CA VAL A 259 4.67 9.08 -18.62
C VAL A 259 5.30 9.27 -17.25
N ASP A 260 4.76 10.17 -16.44
CA ASP A 260 5.29 10.46 -15.09
C ASP A 260 4.91 9.39 -14.07
N TYR A 261 3.72 8.81 -14.21
CA TYR A 261 3.12 7.87 -13.27
C TYR A 261 2.52 6.66 -13.99
N ILE A 262 2.52 5.51 -13.29
CA ILE A 262 1.76 4.32 -13.68
C ILE A 262 1.01 3.83 -12.46
N SER A 263 -0.32 3.78 -12.49
CA SER A 263 -1.12 3.24 -11.40
C SER A 263 -1.36 1.74 -11.57
N ILE A 264 -1.15 0.99 -10.48
CA ILE A 264 -1.16 -0.47 -10.48
C ILE A 264 -2.10 -0.99 -9.39
N GLY A 265 -3.30 -1.42 -9.79
CA GLY A 265 -4.29 -1.94 -8.83
C GLY A 265 -3.86 -3.24 -8.15
N THR A 266 -3.06 -4.07 -8.82
CA THR A 266 -2.59 -5.37 -8.30
C THR A 266 -1.60 -5.23 -7.15
N LEU A 267 -1.04 -4.05 -6.89
CA LEU A 267 -0.21 -3.79 -5.71
C LEU A 267 -0.95 -4.05 -4.40
N THR A 268 -2.25 -3.78 -4.37
CA THR A 268 -3.04 -3.83 -3.14
C THR A 268 -4.25 -4.77 -3.20
N LYS A 269 -4.76 -5.12 -4.40
CA LYS A 269 -5.90 -6.03 -4.52
C LYS A 269 -5.51 -7.51 -4.57
N ASP A 270 -4.32 -7.83 -5.12
CA ASP A 270 -3.84 -9.19 -5.34
C ASP A 270 -2.70 -9.51 -4.35
N VAL A 271 -3.05 -9.64 -3.07
CA VAL A 271 -2.07 -9.81 -2.00
C VAL A 271 -1.72 -11.29 -1.84
N LYS A 272 -0.43 -11.62 -2.01
CA LYS A 272 0.14 -12.92 -1.65
C LYS A 272 0.89 -12.76 -0.32
N ALA A 273 0.41 -13.43 0.73
CA ALA A 273 1.05 -13.42 2.03
C ALA A 273 2.45 -14.05 1.97
N VAL A 274 3.39 -13.49 2.75
CA VAL A 274 4.72 -14.08 2.97
C VAL A 274 4.59 -15.24 3.96
N ASP A 275 5.26 -16.36 3.72
CA ASP A 275 5.26 -17.49 4.66
C ASP A 275 6.17 -17.19 5.86
N LEU A 276 5.55 -17.00 7.02
CA LEU A 276 6.20 -16.72 8.31
C LEU A 276 6.00 -17.89 9.28
N SER A 277 6.98 -18.11 10.15
CA SER A 277 6.91 -19.16 11.16
C SER A 277 7.45 -18.68 12.50
N MET A 278 6.68 -18.92 13.57
CA MET A 278 7.12 -18.73 14.94
C MET A 278 7.53 -20.06 15.57
N ARG A 279 8.61 -20.05 16.33
CA ARG A 279 9.05 -21.18 17.17
C ARG A 279 9.22 -20.72 18.60
N LEU A 280 8.48 -21.36 19.50
CA LEU A 280 8.58 -21.14 20.93
C LEU A 280 9.68 -22.01 21.53
N SER A 281 10.43 -21.45 22.49
CA SER A 281 11.34 -22.17 23.37
C SER A 281 10.99 -21.83 24.82
N VAL A 282 10.90 -22.84 25.67
CA VAL A 282 10.49 -22.76 27.09
C VAL A 282 11.66 -23.15 28.00
#